data_b9acc181d46f3981a08dbac86c9708bf
#
_entry.id   b9acc181d46f3981a08dbac86c9708bf
#
_cell.length_a   1.000
_cell.length_b   1.000
_cell.length_c   1.000
_cell.angle_alpha   90.00
_cell.angle_beta   90.00
_cell.angle_gamma   90.00
#
_symmetry.space_group_name_H-M   'P 1'
#
loop_
_entity.id
_entity.type
_entity.pdbx_description
1 polymer ?
#
loop_
_entity_poly.entity_id
_entity_poly.type
_entity_poly.pdbx_seq_one_letter_code
_entity_poly.pdbx_strand_id
1 'polypeptide(L)'
;MKSLKLGILLMAVVGMTACVNDLNTSPIDKNSATAFNQDAVFSKCYATLALTGQKGPDGDCDIDDLDEGTSSFYRMMWELNEFCSDEGWWIWNDVGLADIRVMNWNGDNALVKGLYYRLNIDIKLCNHFLEYASTDDKGMTQRAEIRFIRALNYWYMLDMFKVAPLSTKESTELPEFVERETLYTWLVNELDTLTEILPEQRLSTYRVDKYAAWLLLARTYLNAEVYTGTPAWDKAEAAAKEAQKGNYKLLTDETISKDGVRYSAYQKLFMGDNHSNGAQDEALLLVYQDGVYCQCWGGSRFVISATRDAGFIPWGSADSWKCFRSSPEMVYKFAPKGAADTIKANEYVMPIILGDDRAILCSQSDSNKVQAWKLSGPMSAEFYDCWSVIKFTGVYSTADHPAKNVGSDASWPDTDIPLMRLAEAYMIEAEALFRQGKTADALNIINNVIRKRANATPLTKLDETTLCDEWCREFFTEGRRRTDLIRFNRFAGPQADANAYSWEGRAGVATNTPYVTMPEKWNWYPIPNDDKASNENYYKTNGDGYDS
;
A
#
# COMPACT_ATOMS: atom_id res chain seq x y z
N MET A 1 -43.28 -60.81 -31.78
CA MET A 1 -43.04 -59.37 -32.00
C MET A 1 -43.38 -58.48 -30.79
N LYS A 2 -44.34 -58.79 -29.96
CA LYS A 2 -44.70 -57.98 -28.76
C LYS A 2 -43.64 -58.09 -27.62
N SER A 3 -43.03 -59.27 -27.42
CA SER A 3 -42.00 -59.50 -26.41
C SER A 3 -40.64 -58.83 -26.72
N LEU A 4 -40.32 -58.67 -28.01
CA LEU A 4 -39.09 -58.01 -28.41
C LEU A 4 -39.15 -56.48 -28.22
N LYS A 5 -40.34 -55.89 -28.41
CA LYS A 5 -40.55 -54.45 -28.17
C LYS A 5 -40.50 -54.05 -26.68
N LEU A 6 -40.91 -54.98 -25.79
CA LEU A 6 -40.87 -54.75 -24.35
C LEU A 6 -39.45 -54.84 -23.80
N GLY A 7 -38.63 -55.76 -24.35
CA GLY A 7 -37.21 -55.88 -23.98
C GLY A 7 -36.36 -54.68 -24.40
N ILE A 8 -36.62 -54.10 -25.56
CA ILE A 8 -35.94 -52.91 -26.05
C ILE A 8 -36.35 -51.64 -25.22
N LEU A 9 -37.62 -51.58 -24.79
CA LEU A 9 -38.08 -50.48 -23.94
C LEU A 9 -37.47 -50.56 -22.52
N LEU A 10 -37.31 -51.77 -21.96
CA LEU A 10 -36.69 -51.96 -20.65
C LEU A 10 -35.17 -51.67 -20.68
N MET A 11 -34.47 -52.06 -21.77
CA MET A 11 -33.06 -51.68 -21.94
C MET A 11 -32.85 -50.20 -22.14
N ALA A 12 -33.74 -49.48 -22.79
CA ALA A 12 -33.65 -48.03 -22.94
C ALA A 12 -33.89 -47.26 -21.60
N VAL A 13 -34.72 -47.78 -20.71
CA VAL A 13 -34.97 -47.19 -19.38
C VAL A 13 -33.81 -47.46 -18.42
N VAL A 14 -33.16 -48.63 -18.48
CA VAL A 14 -31.96 -48.96 -17.66
C VAL A 14 -30.76 -48.17 -18.15
N GLY A 15 -30.63 -47.91 -19.47
CA GLY A 15 -29.53 -47.08 -20.02
C GLY A 15 -29.61 -45.58 -19.64
N MET A 16 -30.79 -45.06 -19.37
CA MET A 16 -30.96 -43.65 -18.95
C MET A 16 -30.68 -43.42 -17.46
N THR A 17 -30.75 -44.44 -16.61
CA THR A 17 -30.38 -44.32 -15.19
C THR A 17 -28.89 -44.48 -14.92
N ALA A 18 -28.13 -45.08 -15.83
CA ALA A 18 -26.67 -45.20 -15.68
C ALA A 18 -25.93 -43.90 -15.95
N CYS A 19 -26.45 -43.02 -16.81
CA CYS A 19 -25.80 -41.73 -17.11
C CYS A 19 -26.01 -40.64 -16.04
N VAL A 20 -26.99 -40.79 -15.14
CA VAL A 20 -27.27 -39.76 -14.12
C VAL A 20 -26.33 -39.92 -12.90
N ASN A 21 -25.82 -41.13 -12.62
CA ASN A 21 -24.88 -41.35 -11.53
C ASN A 21 -23.42 -41.03 -11.89
N ASP A 22 -23.09 -40.96 -13.18
CA ASP A 22 -21.73 -40.59 -13.64
C ASP A 22 -21.50 -39.07 -13.59
N LEU A 23 -22.55 -38.27 -13.38
CA LEU A 23 -22.43 -36.83 -13.21
C LEU A 23 -22.13 -36.40 -11.77
N ASN A 24 -22.14 -37.32 -10.81
CA ASN A 24 -21.82 -37.11 -9.40
C ASN A 24 -20.40 -37.62 -9.06
N THR A 25 -19.43 -37.33 -9.90
CA THR A 25 -18.04 -37.66 -9.61
C THR A 25 -17.44 -36.63 -8.68
N SER A 26 -16.89 -37.09 -7.55
CA SER A 26 -16.02 -36.25 -6.74
C SER A 26 -14.69 -36.01 -7.49
N PRO A 27 -14.12 -34.81 -7.45
CA PRO A 27 -12.82 -34.57 -8.04
C PRO A 27 -11.77 -35.55 -7.54
N ILE A 28 -10.98 -36.11 -8.44
CA ILE A 28 -9.88 -37.05 -8.11
C ILE A 28 -8.78 -36.32 -7.35
N ASP A 29 -8.60 -35.05 -7.61
CA ASP A 29 -7.68 -34.20 -6.87
C ASP A 29 -8.27 -33.85 -5.50
N LYS A 30 -7.60 -34.33 -4.45
CA LYS A 30 -7.98 -34.06 -3.05
C LYS A 30 -7.92 -32.58 -2.65
N ASN A 31 -7.25 -31.75 -3.46
CA ASN A 31 -7.15 -30.31 -3.26
C ASN A 31 -8.26 -29.52 -3.98
N SER A 32 -9.06 -30.18 -4.81
CA SER A 32 -10.23 -29.57 -5.44
C SER A 32 -11.35 -29.42 -4.42
N ALA A 33 -11.71 -28.18 -4.10
CA ALA A 33 -12.83 -27.90 -3.21
C ALA A 33 -14.14 -28.35 -3.86
N THR A 34 -14.86 -29.25 -3.20
CA THR A 34 -16.17 -29.74 -3.65
C THR A 34 -17.34 -28.91 -3.12
N ALA A 35 -17.06 -28.00 -2.18
CA ALA A 35 -18.05 -27.11 -1.57
C ALA A 35 -17.40 -25.77 -1.16
N PHE A 36 -18.20 -24.71 -1.18
CA PHE A 36 -17.78 -23.40 -0.69
C PHE A 36 -17.50 -23.46 0.82
N ASN A 37 -16.27 -23.14 1.20
CA ASN A 37 -15.86 -23.00 2.61
C ASN A 37 -15.79 -21.51 2.96
N GLN A 38 -16.84 -21.00 3.58
CA GLN A 38 -17.02 -19.58 3.86
C GLN A 38 -15.85 -18.99 4.65
N ASP A 39 -15.40 -19.64 5.74
CA ASP A 39 -14.35 -19.10 6.58
C ASP A 39 -12.97 -19.12 5.89
N ALA A 40 -12.71 -20.13 5.09
CA ALA A 40 -11.47 -20.22 4.31
C ALA A 40 -11.42 -19.14 3.22
N VAL A 41 -12.51 -18.93 2.48
CA VAL A 41 -12.56 -17.90 1.43
C VAL A 41 -12.56 -16.50 2.05
N PHE A 42 -13.25 -16.29 3.18
CA PHE A 42 -13.17 -15.06 3.96
C PHE A 42 -11.73 -14.71 4.33
N SER A 43 -11.02 -15.67 4.93
CA SER A 43 -9.61 -15.47 5.31
C SER A 43 -8.72 -15.22 4.09
N LYS A 44 -9.00 -15.89 2.96
CA LYS A 44 -8.25 -15.68 1.72
C LYS A 44 -8.43 -14.26 1.17
N CYS A 45 -9.61 -13.65 1.27
CA CYS A 45 -9.82 -12.26 0.84
C CYS A 45 -8.95 -11.25 1.60
N TYR A 46 -8.67 -11.49 2.87
CA TYR A 46 -7.69 -10.68 3.62
C TYR A 46 -6.25 -11.05 3.28
N ALA A 47 -5.98 -12.33 3.10
CA ALA A 47 -4.63 -12.84 2.82
C ALA A 47 -4.08 -12.37 1.46
N THR A 48 -4.93 -12.01 0.48
CA THR A 48 -4.48 -11.45 -0.80
C THR A 48 -3.72 -10.14 -0.66
N LEU A 49 -3.94 -9.39 0.41
CA LEU A 49 -3.16 -8.19 0.72
C LEU A 49 -1.72 -8.52 1.18
N ALA A 50 -1.49 -9.75 1.66
CA ALA A 50 -0.23 -10.19 2.26
C ALA A 50 0.50 -11.28 1.47
N LEU A 51 -0.24 -12.10 0.71
CA LEU A 51 0.27 -13.30 0.04
C LEU A 51 -0.03 -13.27 -1.46
N THR A 52 0.73 -14.05 -2.21
CA THR A 52 0.69 -14.14 -3.68
C THR A 52 0.20 -15.49 -4.20
N GLY A 53 -0.26 -16.35 -3.31
CA GLY A 53 -0.77 -17.68 -3.61
C GLY A 53 -0.78 -18.58 -2.39
N GLN A 54 -0.95 -19.90 -2.61
CA GLN A 54 -1.11 -20.89 -1.53
C GLN A 54 0.17 -21.67 -1.22
N LYS A 55 1.23 -21.51 -2.01
CA LYS A 55 2.46 -22.34 -1.90
C LYS A 55 3.59 -21.65 -1.13
N GLY A 56 3.38 -20.45 -0.62
CA GLY A 56 4.44 -19.65 0.00
C GLY A 56 5.40 -19.01 -1.02
N PRO A 57 6.51 -18.44 -0.54
CA PRO A 57 7.36 -17.56 -1.36
C PRO A 57 8.13 -18.28 -2.47
N ASP A 58 8.42 -19.56 -2.31
CA ASP A 58 9.17 -20.37 -3.30
C ASP A 58 8.24 -21.19 -4.21
N GLY A 59 6.93 -20.99 -4.12
CA GLY A 59 5.94 -21.63 -4.98
C GLY A 59 5.54 -20.75 -6.16
N ASP A 60 4.77 -21.34 -7.09
CA ASP A 60 4.16 -20.54 -8.17
C ASP A 60 3.16 -19.55 -7.57
N CYS A 61 3.26 -18.29 -7.97
CA CYS A 61 2.26 -17.30 -7.62
C CYS A 61 0.93 -17.58 -8.36
N ASP A 62 -0.12 -16.88 -7.94
CA ASP A 62 -1.46 -17.02 -8.52
C ASP A 62 -1.73 -16.05 -9.69
N ILE A 63 -0.69 -15.38 -10.19
CA ILE A 63 -0.69 -14.57 -11.41
C ILE A 63 0.37 -15.16 -12.35
N ASP A 64 -0.07 -15.63 -13.50
CA ASP A 64 0.81 -16.22 -14.51
C ASP A 64 1.78 -15.17 -15.09
N ASP A 65 2.95 -15.62 -15.53
CA ASP A 65 4.00 -14.82 -16.18
C ASP A 65 4.65 -13.71 -15.31
N LEU A 66 4.40 -13.71 -14.00
CA LEU A 66 5.07 -12.84 -13.04
C LEU A 66 5.77 -13.64 -11.95
N ASP A 67 6.90 -13.14 -11.45
CA ASP A 67 7.51 -13.73 -10.26
C ASP A 67 6.69 -13.41 -9.00
N GLU A 68 6.94 -14.14 -7.93
CA GLU A 68 6.18 -14.06 -6.70
C GLU A 68 6.20 -12.64 -6.12
N GLY A 69 7.37 -12.00 -5.99
CA GLY A 69 7.50 -10.66 -5.44
C GLY A 69 6.79 -9.60 -6.28
N THR A 70 6.89 -9.69 -7.61
CA THR A 70 6.30 -8.75 -8.58
C THR A 70 4.77 -8.95 -8.72
N SER A 71 4.22 -10.01 -8.18
CA SER A 71 2.77 -10.27 -8.16
C SER A 71 2.09 -9.86 -6.85
N SER A 72 2.84 -9.37 -5.85
CA SER A 72 2.30 -9.04 -4.52
C SER A 72 1.62 -7.67 -4.50
N PHE A 73 0.55 -7.55 -3.70
CA PHE A 73 -0.15 -6.29 -3.52
C PHE A 73 0.76 -5.20 -2.93
N TYR A 74 1.36 -5.48 -1.77
CA TYR A 74 2.07 -4.44 -1.02
C TYR A 74 3.31 -3.93 -1.75
N ARG A 75 4.18 -4.80 -2.25
CA ARG A 75 5.39 -4.40 -2.98
C ARG A 75 5.05 -3.60 -4.22
N MET A 76 4.08 -4.05 -5.03
CA MET A 76 3.73 -3.33 -6.26
C MET A 76 3.08 -1.98 -5.97
N MET A 77 2.19 -1.90 -5.01
CA MET A 77 1.59 -0.65 -4.54
C MET A 77 2.68 0.31 -4.03
N TRP A 78 3.62 -0.20 -3.26
CA TRP A 78 4.72 0.58 -2.69
C TRP A 78 5.67 1.07 -3.78
N GLU A 79 6.17 0.20 -4.66
CA GLU A 79 7.10 0.56 -5.72
C GLU A 79 6.52 1.61 -6.68
N LEU A 80 5.26 1.46 -7.05
CA LEU A 80 4.59 2.39 -7.96
C LEU A 80 4.27 3.76 -7.31
N ASN A 81 4.26 3.87 -6.00
CA ASN A 81 4.08 5.15 -5.31
C ASN A 81 5.37 5.82 -4.86
N GLU A 82 6.44 5.04 -4.63
CA GLU A 82 7.67 5.57 -4.04
C GLU A 82 8.76 5.84 -5.09
N PHE A 83 8.96 4.95 -6.08
CA PHE A 83 10.09 5.07 -7.00
C PHE A 83 10.00 6.19 -8.02
N CYS A 84 8.81 6.63 -8.35
CA CYS A 84 8.59 7.80 -9.20
C CYS A 84 8.46 9.09 -8.39
N SER A 85 8.78 9.07 -7.10
CA SER A 85 8.59 10.18 -6.17
C SER A 85 9.92 10.81 -5.70
N ASP A 86 9.80 11.81 -4.83
CA ASP A 86 10.94 12.52 -4.21
C ASP A 86 11.46 11.83 -2.93
N GLU A 87 11.01 10.61 -2.60
CA GLU A 87 11.42 9.95 -1.37
C GLU A 87 12.68 9.12 -1.51
N GLY A 88 12.87 8.44 -2.63
CA GLY A 88 14.06 7.62 -2.78
C GLY A 88 14.19 6.95 -4.13
N TRP A 89 15.27 6.15 -4.24
CA TRP A 89 15.64 5.50 -5.47
C TRP A 89 15.91 4.03 -5.28
N TRP A 90 15.58 3.28 -6.32
CA TRP A 90 15.92 1.90 -6.47
C TRP A 90 17.10 1.74 -7.42
N ILE A 91 18.12 1.00 -7.00
CA ILE A 91 19.35 0.84 -7.77
C ILE A 91 19.49 -0.51 -8.49
N TRP A 92 18.55 -1.42 -8.25
CA TRP A 92 18.51 -2.68 -8.99
C TRP A 92 18.00 -2.50 -10.41
N ASN A 93 18.22 -3.54 -11.22
CA ASN A 93 17.85 -3.55 -12.63
C ASN A 93 16.74 -4.56 -12.92
N ASP A 94 15.76 -4.67 -12.02
CA ASP A 94 14.59 -5.52 -12.22
C ASP A 94 13.78 -5.04 -13.43
N VAL A 95 13.09 -5.97 -14.09
CA VAL A 95 12.31 -5.68 -15.29
C VAL A 95 11.22 -4.64 -15.00
N GLY A 96 11.21 -3.56 -15.75
CA GLY A 96 10.23 -2.47 -15.62
C GLY A 96 10.58 -1.40 -14.58
N LEU A 97 11.50 -1.68 -13.67
CA LEU A 97 11.84 -0.80 -12.55
C LEU A 97 12.47 0.52 -13.00
N ALA A 98 13.37 0.45 -13.97
CA ALA A 98 14.03 1.63 -14.53
C ALA A 98 13.02 2.61 -15.15
N ASP A 99 11.97 2.10 -15.78
CA ASP A 99 10.93 2.92 -16.40
C ASP A 99 10.09 3.66 -15.35
N ILE A 100 9.76 2.99 -14.23
CA ILE A 100 9.05 3.64 -13.12
C ILE A 100 9.88 4.79 -12.56
N ARG A 101 11.17 4.56 -12.31
CA ARG A 101 12.06 5.56 -11.74
C ARG A 101 12.18 6.82 -12.58
N VAL A 102 12.21 6.68 -13.90
CA VAL A 102 12.36 7.81 -14.84
C VAL A 102 11.03 8.31 -15.41
N MET A 103 9.91 7.81 -14.93
CA MET A 103 8.56 8.16 -15.39
C MET A 103 8.40 7.92 -16.91
N ASN A 104 8.71 6.70 -17.35
CA ASN A 104 8.62 6.29 -18.76
C ASN A 104 7.95 4.91 -18.91
N TRP A 105 6.91 4.65 -18.15
CA TRP A 105 6.17 3.40 -18.18
C TRP A 105 5.20 3.29 -19.35
N ASN A 106 4.81 2.08 -19.67
CA ASN A 106 3.80 1.75 -20.68
C ASN A 106 2.96 0.54 -20.25
N GLY A 107 1.99 0.13 -21.06
CA GLY A 107 1.06 -0.98 -20.75
C GLY A 107 1.70 -2.38 -20.68
N ASP A 108 2.99 -2.53 -21.02
CA ASP A 108 3.74 -3.79 -20.91
C ASP A 108 4.66 -3.82 -19.67
N ASN A 109 4.71 -2.74 -18.89
CA ASN A 109 5.54 -2.68 -17.70
C ASN A 109 5.13 -3.73 -16.66
N ALA A 110 6.06 -4.59 -16.24
CA ALA A 110 5.78 -5.73 -15.36
C ALA A 110 5.22 -5.32 -13.99
N LEU A 111 5.68 -4.19 -13.41
CA LEU A 111 5.19 -3.71 -12.12
C LEU A 111 3.75 -3.20 -12.22
N VAL A 112 3.44 -2.48 -13.29
CA VAL A 112 2.09 -1.99 -13.58
C VAL A 112 1.12 -3.17 -13.78
N LYS A 113 1.52 -4.16 -14.60
CA LYS A 113 0.78 -5.42 -14.77
C LYS A 113 0.57 -6.13 -13.43
N GLY A 114 1.62 -6.25 -12.63
CA GLY A 114 1.58 -6.92 -11.32
C GLY A 114 0.52 -6.35 -10.39
N LEU A 115 0.50 -5.02 -10.20
CA LEU A 115 -0.52 -4.39 -9.37
C LEU A 115 -1.91 -4.52 -9.99
N TYR A 116 -2.06 -4.22 -11.28
CA TYR A 116 -3.36 -4.25 -11.96
C TYR A 116 -4.02 -5.63 -11.85
N TYR A 117 -3.29 -6.70 -12.15
CA TYR A 117 -3.82 -8.07 -12.07
C TYR A 117 -4.08 -8.49 -10.62
N ARG A 118 -3.20 -8.12 -9.69
CA ARG A 118 -3.44 -8.39 -8.26
C ARG A 118 -4.76 -7.78 -7.79
N LEU A 119 -5.01 -6.50 -8.06
CA LEU A 119 -6.26 -5.83 -7.69
C LEU A 119 -7.48 -6.52 -8.31
N ASN A 120 -7.41 -6.94 -9.57
CA ASN A 120 -8.52 -7.64 -10.25
C ASN A 120 -8.77 -9.03 -9.66
N ILE A 121 -7.73 -9.80 -9.32
CA ILE A 121 -7.88 -11.11 -8.66
C ILE A 121 -8.54 -10.94 -7.30
N ASP A 122 -8.12 -9.96 -6.52
CA ASP A 122 -8.67 -9.69 -5.19
C ASP A 122 -10.14 -9.27 -5.28
N ILE A 123 -10.51 -8.40 -6.24
CA ILE A 123 -11.89 -8.01 -6.52
C ILE A 123 -12.73 -9.24 -6.92
N LYS A 124 -12.21 -10.10 -7.80
CA LYS A 124 -12.89 -11.33 -8.23
C LYS A 124 -13.13 -12.27 -7.05
N LEU A 125 -12.14 -12.45 -6.19
CA LEU A 125 -12.27 -13.28 -4.98
C LEU A 125 -13.30 -12.71 -4.00
N CYS A 126 -13.33 -11.39 -3.81
CA CYS A 126 -14.36 -10.72 -3.03
C CYS A 126 -15.76 -10.95 -3.62
N ASN A 127 -15.91 -10.82 -4.93
CA ASN A 127 -17.19 -11.08 -5.61
C ASN A 127 -17.64 -12.53 -5.44
N HIS A 128 -16.72 -13.50 -5.56
CA HIS A 128 -16.99 -14.91 -5.30
C HIS A 128 -17.47 -15.14 -3.86
N PHE A 129 -16.78 -14.56 -2.87
CA PHE A 129 -17.24 -14.65 -1.48
C PHE A 129 -18.65 -14.08 -1.32
N LEU A 130 -18.91 -12.91 -1.87
CA LEU A 130 -20.20 -12.21 -1.77
C LEU A 130 -21.35 -12.95 -2.47
N GLU A 131 -21.08 -13.76 -3.48
CA GLU A 131 -22.10 -14.60 -4.13
C GLU A 131 -22.55 -15.74 -3.22
N TYR A 132 -21.61 -16.46 -2.60
CA TYR A 132 -21.88 -17.72 -1.91
C TYR A 132 -21.95 -17.65 -0.39
N ALA A 133 -21.53 -16.55 0.23
CA ALA A 133 -21.55 -16.41 1.69
C ALA A 133 -22.98 -16.40 2.23
N SER A 134 -23.17 -16.97 3.43
CA SER A 134 -24.45 -16.99 4.13
C SER A 134 -24.98 -15.58 4.45
N THR A 135 -26.26 -15.50 4.75
CA THR A 135 -26.95 -14.27 5.15
C THR A 135 -27.39 -14.31 6.63
N ASP A 136 -26.84 -15.23 7.42
CA ASP A 136 -26.96 -15.19 8.88
C ASP A 136 -26.11 -14.04 9.48
N ASP A 137 -26.20 -13.78 10.76
CA ASP A 137 -25.51 -12.66 11.42
C ASP A 137 -24.00 -12.68 11.19
N LYS A 138 -23.38 -13.87 11.27
CA LYS A 138 -21.95 -14.04 10.96
C LYS A 138 -21.65 -13.72 9.50
N GLY A 139 -22.45 -14.28 8.59
CA GLY A 139 -22.29 -14.07 7.16
C GLY A 139 -22.48 -12.61 6.77
N MET A 140 -23.48 -11.92 7.33
CA MET A 140 -23.71 -10.51 7.05
C MET A 140 -22.54 -9.63 7.51
N THR A 141 -21.94 -9.91 8.68
CA THR A 141 -20.74 -9.23 9.15
C THR A 141 -19.55 -9.47 8.21
N GLN A 142 -19.30 -10.72 7.86
CA GLN A 142 -18.23 -11.07 6.91
C GLN A 142 -18.43 -10.43 5.53
N ARG A 143 -19.69 -10.39 5.04
CA ARG A 143 -20.02 -9.72 3.77
C ARG A 143 -19.73 -8.23 3.80
N ALA A 144 -20.02 -7.54 4.90
CA ALA A 144 -19.70 -6.13 5.05
C ALA A 144 -18.17 -5.88 5.00
N GLU A 145 -17.40 -6.72 5.67
CA GLU A 145 -15.94 -6.63 5.66
C GLU A 145 -15.34 -6.93 4.28
N ILE A 146 -15.83 -7.96 3.58
CA ILE A 146 -15.34 -8.28 2.23
C ILE A 146 -15.75 -7.22 1.21
N ARG A 147 -16.89 -6.57 1.37
CA ARG A 147 -17.24 -5.37 0.60
C ARG A 147 -16.23 -4.23 0.84
N PHE A 148 -15.76 -4.06 2.08
CA PHE A 148 -14.71 -3.10 2.38
C PHE A 148 -13.38 -3.46 1.70
N ILE A 149 -12.93 -4.73 1.76
CA ILE A 149 -11.70 -5.17 1.06
C ILE A 149 -11.83 -4.91 -0.45
N ARG A 150 -12.98 -5.21 -1.06
CA ARG A 150 -13.26 -4.88 -2.45
C ARG A 150 -13.21 -3.37 -2.73
N ALA A 151 -13.81 -2.56 -1.87
CA ALA A 151 -13.77 -1.10 -1.98
C ALA A 151 -12.34 -0.55 -1.86
N LEU A 152 -11.51 -1.12 -1.00
CA LEU A 152 -10.09 -0.77 -0.88
C LEU A 152 -9.33 -1.06 -2.19
N ASN A 153 -9.53 -2.23 -2.81
CA ASN A 153 -8.93 -2.54 -4.11
C ASN A 153 -9.42 -1.58 -5.20
N TYR A 154 -10.69 -1.21 -5.20
CA TYR A 154 -11.21 -0.20 -6.13
C TYR A 154 -10.71 1.21 -5.84
N TRP A 155 -10.37 1.54 -4.60
CA TRP A 155 -9.70 2.79 -4.30
C TRP A 155 -8.31 2.85 -4.96
N TYR A 156 -7.54 1.77 -4.91
CA TYR A 156 -6.26 1.70 -5.63
C TYR A 156 -6.44 1.73 -7.14
N MET A 157 -7.48 1.08 -7.68
CA MET A 157 -7.82 1.23 -9.10
C MET A 157 -8.12 2.70 -9.46
N LEU A 158 -8.88 3.39 -8.64
CA LEU A 158 -9.26 4.80 -8.83
C LEU A 158 -8.03 5.73 -8.80
N ASP A 159 -7.11 5.51 -7.87
CA ASP A 159 -5.92 6.35 -7.69
C ASP A 159 -4.85 6.09 -8.77
N MET A 160 -4.67 4.82 -9.13
CA MET A 160 -3.57 4.40 -9.99
C MET A 160 -3.90 4.47 -11.48
N PHE A 161 -5.16 4.31 -11.88
CA PHE A 161 -5.57 4.21 -13.28
C PHE A 161 -6.66 5.25 -13.62
N LYS A 162 -6.67 5.69 -14.88
CA LYS A 162 -7.65 6.68 -15.35
C LYS A 162 -9.01 6.07 -15.65
N VAL A 163 -9.01 4.85 -16.14
CA VAL A 163 -10.19 4.02 -16.37
C VAL A 163 -9.99 2.69 -15.68
N ALA A 164 -11.06 2.00 -15.30
CA ALA A 164 -10.95 0.72 -14.61
C ALA A 164 -12.12 -0.20 -14.93
N PRO A 165 -11.93 -1.53 -14.94
CA PRO A 165 -13.03 -2.47 -15.02
C PRO A 165 -13.83 -2.44 -13.72
N LEU A 166 -15.16 -2.28 -13.81
CA LEU A 166 -16.05 -2.27 -12.65
C LEU A 166 -16.91 -3.54 -12.64
N SER A 167 -16.61 -4.45 -11.72
CA SER A 167 -17.35 -5.68 -11.48
C SER A 167 -17.70 -5.83 -10.00
N THR A 168 -18.99 -5.89 -9.68
CA THR A 168 -19.49 -5.96 -8.29
C THR A 168 -20.17 -7.28 -7.94
N LYS A 169 -20.17 -8.23 -8.87
CA LYS A 169 -20.74 -9.57 -8.73
C LYS A 169 -19.88 -10.60 -9.46
N GLU A 170 -20.02 -11.85 -9.11
CA GLU A 170 -19.44 -12.93 -9.91
C GLU A 170 -20.12 -13.00 -11.28
N SER A 171 -19.33 -13.04 -12.34
CA SER A 171 -19.81 -13.09 -13.71
C SER A 171 -18.77 -13.75 -14.64
N THR A 172 -19.26 -14.41 -15.67
CA THR A 172 -18.45 -14.90 -16.80
C THR A 172 -18.38 -13.88 -17.95
N GLU A 173 -19.17 -12.81 -17.87
CA GLU A 173 -19.13 -11.72 -18.84
C GLU A 173 -17.93 -10.80 -18.57
N LEU A 174 -17.37 -10.22 -19.62
CA LEU A 174 -16.32 -9.24 -19.52
C LEU A 174 -16.83 -8.00 -18.76
N PRO A 175 -16.09 -7.48 -17.77
CA PRO A 175 -16.49 -6.29 -17.04
C PRO A 175 -16.56 -5.07 -17.95
N GLU A 176 -17.45 -4.16 -17.64
CA GLU A 176 -17.46 -2.83 -18.25
C GLU A 176 -16.30 -2.01 -17.70
N PHE A 177 -15.62 -1.28 -18.57
CA PHE A 177 -14.70 -0.23 -18.15
C PHE A 177 -15.47 1.06 -17.90
N VAL A 178 -15.11 1.75 -16.82
CA VAL A 178 -15.73 3.02 -16.43
C VAL A 178 -14.67 4.11 -16.28
N GLU A 179 -15.10 5.34 -16.52
CA GLU A 179 -14.28 6.53 -16.27
C GLU A 179 -14.07 6.74 -14.77
N ARG A 180 -13.00 7.44 -14.41
CA ARG A 180 -12.60 7.71 -13.03
C ARG A 180 -13.72 8.35 -12.18
N GLU A 181 -14.47 9.28 -12.74
CA GLU A 181 -15.60 9.93 -12.04
C GLU A 181 -16.73 8.94 -11.71
N THR A 182 -17.03 8.00 -12.61
CA THR A 182 -18.03 6.95 -12.38
C THR A 182 -17.56 6.01 -11.27
N LEU A 183 -16.30 5.59 -11.29
CA LEU A 183 -15.73 4.74 -10.25
C LEU A 183 -15.69 5.47 -8.90
N TYR A 184 -15.32 6.74 -8.87
CA TYR A 184 -15.37 7.57 -7.67
C TYR A 184 -16.78 7.61 -7.07
N THR A 185 -17.79 7.85 -7.90
CA THR A 185 -19.19 7.92 -7.45
C THR A 185 -19.65 6.58 -6.87
N TRP A 186 -19.32 5.47 -7.54
CA TRP A 186 -19.62 4.13 -7.03
C TRP A 186 -18.93 3.89 -5.68
N LEU A 187 -17.64 4.21 -5.58
CA LEU A 187 -16.84 3.97 -4.39
C LEU A 187 -17.35 4.77 -3.19
N VAL A 188 -17.68 6.04 -3.38
CA VAL A 188 -18.26 6.89 -2.33
C VAL A 188 -19.56 6.30 -1.81
N ASN A 189 -20.47 5.87 -2.69
CA ASN A 189 -21.74 5.27 -2.29
C ASN A 189 -21.56 3.93 -1.55
N GLU A 190 -20.57 3.13 -2.00
CA GLU A 190 -20.25 1.86 -1.33
C GLU A 190 -19.68 2.09 0.06
N LEU A 191 -18.73 3.03 0.20
CA LEU A 191 -18.13 3.37 1.49
C LEU A 191 -19.13 4.00 2.45
N ASP A 192 -19.99 4.89 1.98
CA ASP A 192 -21.07 5.48 2.78
C ASP A 192 -21.96 4.39 3.37
N THR A 193 -22.39 3.43 2.54
CA THR A 193 -23.12 2.27 3.03
C THR A 193 -22.32 1.48 4.08
N LEU A 194 -21.02 1.29 3.87
CA LEU A 194 -20.17 0.50 4.77
C LEU A 194 -19.97 1.18 6.13
N THR A 195 -20.03 2.51 6.21
CA THR A 195 -19.99 3.21 7.51
C THR A 195 -21.18 2.91 8.39
N GLU A 196 -22.30 2.45 7.81
CA GLU A 196 -23.53 2.12 8.53
C GLU A 196 -23.61 0.62 8.91
N ILE A 197 -23.07 -0.28 8.07
CA ILE A 197 -23.27 -1.74 8.22
C ILE A 197 -22.07 -2.49 8.79
N LEU A 198 -20.87 -1.92 8.77
CA LEU A 198 -19.71 -2.51 9.43
C LEU A 198 -19.84 -2.47 10.95
N PRO A 199 -19.20 -3.43 11.67
CA PRO A 199 -19.23 -3.44 13.14
C PRO A 199 -18.72 -2.12 13.74
N GLU A 200 -19.27 -1.73 14.89
CA GLU A 200 -18.80 -0.59 15.69
C GLU A 200 -17.36 -0.74 16.17
N GLN A 201 -16.92 -1.99 16.37
CA GLN A 201 -15.56 -2.34 16.76
C GLN A 201 -15.13 -3.57 15.99
N ARG A 202 -13.86 -3.58 15.56
CA ARG A 202 -13.28 -4.77 14.90
C ARG A 202 -13.31 -6.00 15.82
N LEU A 203 -13.59 -7.14 15.25
CA LEU A 203 -13.67 -8.41 15.99
C LEU A 203 -12.29 -9.00 16.34
N SER A 204 -11.25 -8.55 15.67
CA SER A 204 -9.84 -8.84 15.96
C SER A 204 -8.94 -7.75 15.38
N THR A 205 -7.66 -7.75 15.76
CA THR A 205 -6.65 -6.78 15.32
C THR A 205 -6.55 -6.66 13.79
N TYR A 206 -6.79 -7.75 13.06
CA TYR A 206 -6.63 -7.81 11.60
C TYR A 206 -7.94 -7.66 10.83
N ARG A 207 -9.06 -7.43 11.50
CA ARG A 207 -10.36 -7.22 10.88
C ARG A 207 -10.74 -5.74 10.91
N VAL A 208 -11.51 -5.32 9.93
CA VAL A 208 -11.95 -3.94 9.81
C VAL A 208 -13.26 -3.67 10.54
N ASP A 209 -13.48 -2.42 10.89
CA ASP A 209 -14.71 -1.87 11.40
C ASP A 209 -15.15 -0.63 10.60
N LYS A 210 -16.24 0.00 11.02
CA LYS A 210 -16.78 1.18 10.34
C LYS A 210 -15.82 2.38 10.30
N TYR A 211 -14.87 2.48 11.23
CA TYR A 211 -13.93 3.58 11.27
C TYR A 211 -12.85 3.44 10.18
N ALA A 212 -12.52 2.21 9.77
CA ALA A 212 -11.72 1.99 8.57
C ALA A 212 -12.47 2.46 7.31
N ALA A 213 -13.79 2.24 7.22
CA ALA A 213 -14.60 2.76 6.12
C ALA A 213 -14.65 4.30 6.13
N TRP A 214 -14.84 4.94 7.29
CA TRP A 214 -14.75 6.39 7.42
C TRP A 214 -13.40 6.95 6.99
N LEU A 215 -12.29 6.29 7.35
CA LEU A 215 -10.96 6.72 6.95
C LEU A 215 -10.75 6.60 5.43
N LEU A 216 -11.19 5.50 4.82
CA LEU A 216 -11.07 5.32 3.37
C LEU A 216 -11.98 6.32 2.62
N LEU A 217 -13.16 6.62 3.14
CA LEU A 217 -14.05 7.63 2.61
C LEU A 217 -13.42 9.05 2.73
N ALA A 218 -12.80 9.36 3.86
CA ALA A 218 -12.07 10.62 4.06
C ALA A 218 -10.92 10.77 3.05
N ARG A 219 -10.13 9.70 2.84
CA ARG A 219 -9.06 9.64 1.83
C ARG A 219 -9.62 9.85 0.42
N THR A 220 -10.76 9.25 0.12
CA THR A 220 -11.45 9.39 -1.18
C THR A 220 -11.90 10.82 -1.42
N TYR A 221 -12.52 11.46 -0.42
CA TYR A 221 -12.95 12.86 -0.51
C TYR A 221 -11.77 13.84 -0.56
N LEU A 222 -10.67 13.58 0.14
CA LEU A 222 -9.48 14.42 0.09
C LEU A 222 -8.91 14.53 -1.34
N ASN A 223 -8.98 13.44 -2.09
CA ASN A 223 -8.49 13.35 -3.47
C ASN A 223 -9.59 13.59 -4.53
N ALA A 224 -10.79 14.03 -4.14
CA ALA A 224 -11.93 14.21 -5.06
C ALA A 224 -11.61 15.14 -6.24
N GLU A 225 -10.89 16.23 -6.01
CA GLU A 225 -10.50 17.18 -7.06
C GLU A 225 -9.62 16.50 -8.12
N VAL A 226 -8.71 15.61 -7.72
CA VAL A 226 -7.87 14.81 -8.64
C VAL A 226 -8.71 13.85 -9.49
N TYR A 227 -9.76 13.27 -8.91
CA TYR A 227 -10.55 12.23 -9.56
C TYR A 227 -11.69 12.79 -10.42
N THR A 228 -12.27 13.95 -10.02
CA THR A 228 -13.49 14.49 -10.61
C THR A 228 -13.37 15.95 -11.07
N GLY A 229 -12.24 16.61 -10.80
CA GLY A 229 -12.08 18.05 -11.01
C GLY A 229 -12.84 18.91 -10.00
N THR A 230 -13.54 18.32 -9.02
CA THR A 230 -14.34 19.03 -8.04
C THR A 230 -13.87 18.70 -6.61
N PRO A 231 -13.43 19.68 -5.81
CA PRO A 231 -12.98 19.44 -4.45
C PRO A 231 -14.14 19.06 -3.52
N ALA A 232 -13.83 18.27 -2.47
CA ALA A 232 -14.76 17.85 -1.43
C ALA A 232 -14.14 17.99 -0.02
N TRP A 233 -13.48 19.10 0.24
CA TRP A 233 -12.71 19.34 1.47
C TRP A 233 -13.56 19.28 2.74
N ASP A 234 -14.78 19.83 2.70
CA ASP A 234 -15.75 19.78 3.80
C ASP A 234 -16.16 18.33 4.15
N LYS A 235 -16.37 17.50 3.13
CA LYS A 235 -16.67 16.07 3.30
C LYS A 235 -15.46 15.29 3.81
N ALA A 236 -14.25 15.61 3.32
CA ALA A 236 -13.02 15.01 3.80
C ALA A 236 -12.79 15.31 5.30
N GLU A 237 -12.98 16.59 5.73
CA GLU A 237 -12.92 17.00 7.12
C GLU A 237 -13.93 16.23 7.98
N ALA A 238 -15.20 16.15 7.54
CA ALA A 238 -16.25 15.48 8.28
C ALA A 238 -15.97 13.97 8.44
N ALA A 239 -15.62 13.27 7.34
CA ALA A 239 -15.32 11.85 7.36
C ALA A 239 -14.07 11.52 8.19
N ALA A 240 -13.03 12.36 8.14
CA ALA A 240 -11.83 12.22 8.97
C ALA A 240 -12.15 12.34 10.47
N LYS A 241 -13.04 13.25 10.85
CA LYS A 241 -13.52 13.37 12.23
C LYS A 241 -14.34 12.16 12.69
N GLU A 242 -15.14 11.56 11.80
CA GLU A 242 -15.84 10.32 12.12
C GLU A 242 -14.84 9.17 12.35
N ALA A 243 -13.81 9.03 11.49
CA ALA A 243 -12.77 8.02 11.66
C ALA A 243 -12.04 8.11 13.01
N GLN A 244 -11.90 9.33 13.57
CA GLN A 244 -11.26 9.57 14.86
C GLN A 244 -12.11 9.18 16.07
N LYS A 245 -13.42 8.92 15.91
CA LYS A 245 -14.32 8.52 17.00
C LYS A 245 -14.17 7.06 17.42
N GLY A 246 -13.46 6.26 16.62
CA GLY A 246 -13.20 4.85 16.92
C GLY A 246 -12.38 4.66 18.18
N ASN A 247 -12.37 3.43 18.68
CA ASN A 247 -11.54 3.05 19.83
C ASN A 247 -10.07 2.86 19.41
N TYR A 248 -9.55 3.83 18.65
CA TYR A 248 -8.15 3.89 18.21
C TYR A 248 -7.42 5.03 18.92
N LYS A 249 -6.13 4.89 19.10
CA LYS A 249 -5.30 5.88 19.79
C LYS A 249 -3.96 6.03 19.09
N LEU A 250 -3.52 7.26 18.92
CA LEU A 250 -2.13 7.49 18.53
C LEU A 250 -1.22 6.93 19.60
N LEU A 251 -0.25 6.13 19.19
CA LEU A 251 0.76 5.62 20.09
C LEU A 251 1.66 6.76 20.56
N THR A 252 1.77 6.93 21.88
CA THR A 252 2.58 7.99 22.52
C THR A 252 3.67 7.44 23.43
N ASP A 253 3.58 6.16 23.78
CA ASP A 253 4.47 5.55 24.76
C ASP A 253 5.72 4.99 24.11
N GLU A 254 6.87 5.48 24.52
CA GLU A 254 8.18 4.95 24.16
C GLU A 254 8.54 3.70 25.00
N THR A 255 9.51 2.95 24.53
CA THR A 255 10.09 1.84 25.26
C THR A 255 11.59 2.04 25.40
N ILE A 256 12.13 1.78 26.60
CA ILE A 256 13.56 1.69 26.86
C ILE A 256 13.91 0.22 27.08
N SER A 257 14.77 -0.33 26.22
CA SER A 257 15.23 -1.71 26.38
C SER A 257 16.10 -1.86 27.65
N LYS A 258 16.38 -3.10 28.05
CA LYS A 258 17.27 -3.37 29.19
C LYS A 258 18.68 -2.85 28.98
N ASP A 259 19.14 -2.79 27.72
CA ASP A 259 20.43 -2.25 27.34
C ASP A 259 20.42 -0.70 27.18
N GLY A 260 19.29 -0.06 27.52
CA GLY A 260 19.14 1.39 27.49
C GLY A 260 18.86 1.97 26.09
N VAL A 261 18.52 1.15 25.09
CA VAL A 261 18.13 1.62 23.76
C VAL A 261 16.70 2.17 23.83
N ARG A 262 16.53 3.41 23.37
CA ARG A 262 15.22 4.07 23.27
C ARG A 262 14.55 3.71 21.94
N TYR A 263 13.33 3.23 22.01
CA TYR A 263 12.42 3.10 20.88
C TYR A 263 11.27 4.08 21.06
N SER A 264 11.18 5.08 20.19
CA SER A 264 10.11 6.07 20.24
C SER A 264 8.75 5.44 19.92
N ALA A 265 7.69 6.12 20.28
CA ALA A 265 6.32 5.72 19.92
C ALA A 265 6.17 5.55 18.41
N TYR A 266 6.76 6.44 17.61
CA TYR A 266 6.72 6.35 16.15
C TYR A 266 7.49 5.13 15.61
N GLN A 267 8.68 4.83 16.13
CA GLN A 267 9.44 3.65 15.72
C GLN A 267 8.66 2.35 15.96
N LYS A 268 7.97 2.25 17.09
CA LYS A 268 7.21 1.06 17.49
C LYS A 268 6.10 0.67 16.49
N LEU A 269 5.59 1.62 15.70
CA LEU A 269 4.61 1.36 14.64
C LEU A 269 5.13 0.41 13.55
N PHE A 270 6.44 0.31 13.38
CA PHE A 270 7.10 -0.39 12.28
C PHE A 270 8.10 -1.45 12.75
N MET A 271 7.95 -1.93 13.98
CA MET A 271 8.81 -2.94 14.62
C MET A 271 8.18 -4.33 14.57
N GLY A 272 8.97 -5.38 14.77
CA GLY A 272 8.55 -6.78 14.66
C GLY A 272 7.43 -7.21 15.58
N ASP A 273 7.20 -6.49 16.67
CA ASP A 273 6.14 -6.73 17.65
C ASP A 273 5.00 -5.69 17.57
N ASN A 274 4.83 -5.00 16.44
CA ASN A 274 3.85 -3.91 16.31
C ASN A 274 2.39 -4.37 16.41
N HIS A 275 2.12 -5.65 16.28
CA HIS A 275 0.83 -6.27 16.55
C HIS A 275 0.47 -6.33 18.04
N SER A 276 1.43 -6.09 18.97
CA SER A 276 1.27 -6.31 20.40
C SER A 276 1.97 -5.28 21.30
N ASN A 277 2.70 -4.32 20.76
CA ASN A 277 3.48 -3.32 21.51
C ASN A 277 2.72 -2.00 21.75
N GLY A 278 1.43 -1.95 21.45
CA GLY A 278 0.57 -0.75 21.50
C GLY A 278 0.33 -0.12 20.12
N ALA A 279 1.13 -0.44 19.11
CA ALA A 279 0.99 0.11 17.75
C ALA A 279 -0.29 -0.39 17.07
N GLN A 280 -0.75 -1.59 17.39
CA GLN A 280 -2.02 -2.15 16.90
C GLN A 280 -3.24 -1.27 17.24
N ASP A 281 -3.15 -0.45 18.30
CA ASP A 281 -4.24 0.44 18.71
C ASP A 281 -4.30 1.72 17.84
N GLU A 282 -3.24 2.04 17.09
CA GLU A 282 -3.25 3.13 16.11
C GLU A 282 -3.69 2.65 14.71
N ALA A 283 -3.53 1.38 14.38
CA ALA A 283 -3.81 0.84 13.07
C ALA A 283 -5.29 0.50 12.88
N LEU A 284 -5.93 1.08 11.85
CA LEU A 284 -7.29 0.75 11.43
C LEU A 284 -7.31 -0.46 10.48
N LEU A 285 -6.22 -0.68 9.76
CA LEU A 285 -6.00 -1.88 8.95
C LEU A 285 -4.52 -2.26 8.99
N LEU A 286 -4.23 -3.43 9.54
CA LEU A 286 -2.94 -4.09 9.47
C LEU A 286 -2.97 -5.19 8.42
N VAL A 287 -1.96 -5.22 7.56
CA VAL A 287 -1.69 -6.38 6.71
C VAL A 287 -0.82 -7.34 7.50
N TYR A 288 -1.38 -8.50 7.81
CA TYR A 288 -0.74 -9.52 8.63
C TYR A 288 0.57 -10.01 8.03
N GLN A 289 1.61 -10.05 8.84
CA GLN A 289 2.90 -10.63 8.52
C GLN A 289 3.34 -11.54 9.67
N ASP A 290 3.88 -12.70 9.32
CA ASP A 290 4.35 -13.68 10.29
C ASP A 290 5.45 -14.52 9.65
N GLY A 291 6.57 -14.63 10.31
CA GLY A 291 7.75 -15.30 9.79
C GLY A 291 7.58 -16.80 9.55
N VAL A 292 6.48 -17.40 10.01
CA VAL A 292 6.21 -18.85 9.87
C VAL A 292 5.05 -19.11 8.91
N TYR A 293 3.93 -18.39 9.04
CA TYR A 293 2.69 -18.70 8.34
C TYR A 293 2.36 -17.75 7.20
N CYS A 294 2.96 -16.57 7.16
CA CYS A 294 2.68 -15.53 6.16
C CYS A 294 3.96 -15.04 5.49
N GLN A 295 4.63 -15.94 4.76
CA GLN A 295 5.88 -15.63 4.07
C GLN A 295 5.61 -15.18 2.64
N CYS A 296 6.12 -13.99 2.28
CA CYS A 296 5.99 -13.38 0.96
C CYS A 296 7.20 -12.49 0.63
N TRP A 297 7.77 -12.61 -0.55
CA TRP A 297 8.86 -11.76 -1.01
C TRP A 297 8.46 -10.29 -1.14
N GLY A 298 7.18 -10.01 -1.30
CA GLY A 298 6.63 -8.65 -1.45
C GLY A 298 5.99 -8.09 -0.18
N GLY A 299 6.14 -8.73 0.98
CA GLY A 299 5.64 -8.25 2.27
C GLY A 299 6.64 -7.37 3.03
N SER A 300 6.59 -7.37 4.36
CA SER A 300 7.50 -6.58 5.21
C SER A 300 8.98 -6.96 5.02
N ARG A 301 9.27 -8.22 4.67
CA ARG A 301 10.63 -8.63 4.28
C ARG A 301 11.19 -7.76 3.16
N PHE A 302 10.37 -7.43 2.14
CA PHE A 302 10.76 -6.56 1.05
C PHE A 302 11.24 -5.19 1.57
N VAL A 303 10.38 -4.45 2.26
CA VAL A 303 10.68 -3.08 2.68
C VAL A 303 11.79 -3.01 3.73
N ILE A 304 11.99 -4.06 4.53
CA ILE A 304 13.08 -4.17 5.49
C ILE A 304 14.39 -4.47 4.77
N SER A 305 14.44 -5.53 3.95
CA SER A 305 15.69 -5.98 3.33
C SER A 305 16.18 -5.06 2.21
N ALA A 306 15.25 -4.43 1.48
CA ALA A 306 15.54 -3.50 0.40
C ALA A 306 16.39 -2.29 0.84
N THR A 307 16.20 -1.84 2.08
CA THR A 307 16.84 -0.63 2.64
C THR A 307 18.09 -0.92 3.46
N ARG A 308 18.59 -2.16 3.49
CA ARG A 308 19.69 -2.59 4.37
C ARG A 308 20.92 -3.11 3.62
N ASP A 309 22.07 -2.92 4.29
CA ASP A 309 23.34 -3.58 3.99
C ASP A 309 23.80 -4.39 5.20
N ALA A 310 24.48 -5.52 4.97
CA ALA A 310 25.01 -6.38 6.03
C ALA A 310 26.00 -5.67 6.98
N GLY A 311 26.61 -4.56 6.55
CA GLY A 311 27.47 -3.73 7.38
C GLY A 311 26.76 -2.74 8.29
N PHE A 312 25.41 -2.69 8.22
CA PHE A 312 24.60 -1.84 9.07
C PHE A 312 24.32 -2.45 10.45
N ILE A 313 23.69 -1.63 11.24
CA ILE A 313 23.04 -2.04 12.49
C ILE A 313 22.07 -3.20 12.23
N PRO A 314 21.93 -4.13 13.18
CA PRO A 314 20.99 -5.24 13.08
C PRO A 314 19.54 -4.75 12.88
N TRP A 315 18.78 -5.46 12.07
CA TRP A 315 17.42 -5.07 11.69
C TRP A 315 16.36 -6.19 11.79
N GLY A 316 16.71 -7.32 12.43
CA GLY A 316 15.76 -8.39 12.67
C GLY A 316 15.41 -9.21 11.42
N SER A 317 16.31 -9.29 10.44
CA SER A 317 16.24 -10.15 9.27
C SER A 317 17.63 -10.59 8.84
N ALA A 318 17.75 -11.75 8.23
CA ALA A 318 19.03 -12.24 7.68
C ALA A 318 19.40 -11.56 6.35
N ASP A 319 18.43 -10.98 5.65
CA ASP A 319 18.64 -10.42 4.31
C ASP A 319 19.10 -8.98 4.30
N SER A 320 19.94 -8.68 3.32
CA SER A 320 20.43 -7.33 3.03
C SER A 320 20.51 -7.16 1.51
N TRP A 321 19.49 -6.51 0.93
CA TRP A 321 19.40 -6.44 -0.53
C TRP A 321 20.05 -5.21 -1.14
N LYS A 322 20.34 -4.18 -0.36
CA LYS A 322 21.07 -2.97 -0.80
C LYS A 322 20.47 -2.32 -2.05
N CYS A 323 19.18 -2.16 -2.11
CA CYS A 323 18.57 -1.74 -3.35
C CYS A 323 17.82 -0.40 -3.28
N PHE A 324 17.34 0.01 -2.10
CA PHE A 324 16.65 1.29 -1.93
C PHE A 324 17.40 2.21 -0.98
N ARG A 325 17.45 3.49 -1.34
CA ARG A 325 18.01 4.58 -0.52
C ARG A 325 17.12 5.81 -0.63
N SER A 326 17.17 6.66 0.39
CA SER A 326 16.47 7.94 0.36
C SER A 326 17.04 8.86 -0.73
N SER A 327 16.21 9.77 -1.22
CA SER A 327 16.68 10.93 -1.98
C SER A 327 17.23 12.01 -1.04
N PRO A 328 18.04 12.95 -1.53
CA PRO A 328 18.42 14.15 -0.77
C PRO A 328 17.20 14.97 -0.35
N GLU A 329 16.20 15.09 -1.23
CA GLU A 329 14.99 15.85 -0.99
C GLU A 329 14.22 15.33 0.22
N MET A 330 14.13 14.02 0.38
CA MET A 330 13.48 13.40 1.54
C MET A 330 14.27 13.71 2.81
N VAL A 331 15.58 13.55 2.80
CA VAL A 331 16.41 13.79 3.99
C VAL A 331 16.39 15.25 4.40
N TYR A 332 16.38 16.20 3.46
CA TYR A 332 16.30 17.64 3.75
C TYR A 332 14.99 18.07 4.43
N LYS A 333 13.96 17.24 4.37
CA LYS A 333 12.74 17.50 5.16
C LYS A 333 12.96 17.33 6.66
N PHE A 334 13.95 16.50 7.06
CA PHE A 334 14.32 16.27 8.46
C PHE A 334 15.59 17.02 8.86
N ALA A 335 16.59 17.03 8.00
CA ALA A 335 17.91 17.58 8.26
C ALA A 335 18.23 18.67 7.23
N PRO A 336 18.13 19.96 7.57
CA PRO A 336 18.51 21.03 6.68
C PRO A 336 19.93 20.85 6.14
N LYS A 337 20.14 21.24 4.89
CA LYS A 337 21.43 21.16 4.22
C LYS A 337 22.51 21.84 5.06
N GLY A 338 23.61 21.14 5.33
CA GLY A 338 24.68 21.58 6.21
C GLY A 338 24.61 20.99 7.63
N ALA A 339 23.44 20.80 8.22
CA ALA A 339 23.29 20.07 9.48
C ALA A 339 23.56 18.57 9.29
N ALA A 340 23.10 18.02 8.17
CA ALA A 340 23.30 16.64 7.79
C ALA A 340 24.77 16.27 7.61
N ASP A 341 25.60 17.19 7.12
CA ASP A 341 27.03 16.96 6.87
C ASP A 341 27.86 16.71 8.16
N THR A 342 27.28 17.00 9.32
CA THR A 342 27.91 16.81 10.63
C THR A 342 27.55 15.49 11.31
N ILE A 343 26.60 14.74 10.76
CA ILE A 343 26.12 13.49 11.36
C ILE A 343 27.06 12.35 11.00
N LYS A 344 27.46 11.61 12.03
CA LYS A 344 28.38 10.47 11.89
C LYS A 344 27.65 9.25 11.33
N ALA A 345 28.40 8.40 10.67
CA ALA A 345 27.91 7.13 10.18
C ALA A 345 27.39 6.22 11.31
N ASN A 346 26.38 5.39 11.00
CA ASN A 346 25.78 4.41 11.92
C ASN A 346 25.18 5.01 13.20
N GLU A 347 24.67 6.21 13.14
CA GLU A 347 24.05 6.84 14.30
C GLU A 347 22.60 6.31 14.51
N TYR A 348 22.41 5.46 15.51
CA TYR A 348 21.08 5.03 15.97
C TYR A 348 20.24 6.15 16.57
N VAL A 349 20.90 7.20 16.95
CA VAL A 349 20.27 8.34 17.63
C VAL A 349 19.78 9.42 16.67
N MET A 350 19.63 9.11 15.38
CA MET A 350 19.14 10.04 14.36
C MET A 350 17.90 10.81 14.78
N PRO A 351 16.85 10.18 15.30
CA PRO A 351 15.66 10.92 15.76
C PRO A 351 15.98 11.94 16.83
N ILE A 352 16.87 11.62 17.75
CA ILE A 352 17.30 12.54 18.83
C ILE A 352 18.15 13.69 18.26
N ILE A 353 19.10 13.38 17.36
CA ILE A 353 19.98 14.38 16.74
C ILE A 353 19.18 15.35 15.88
N LEU A 354 18.21 14.85 15.11
CA LEU A 354 17.40 15.65 14.21
C LEU A 354 16.19 16.29 14.89
N GLY A 355 15.89 15.91 16.15
CA GLY A 355 14.78 16.49 16.92
C GLY A 355 13.40 16.18 16.34
N ASP A 356 13.25 15.00 15.70
CA ASP A 356 11.98 14.48 15.18
C ASP A 356 12.05 12.95 15.20
N ASP A 357 11.21 12.29 15.99
CA ASP A 357 11.21 10.85 16.16
C ASP A 357 10.83 10.08 14.87
N ARG A 358 10.32 10.78 13.86
CA ARG A 358 10.04 10.22 12.54
C ARG A 358 11.28 10.13 11.65
N ALA A 359 12.35 10.81 11.99
CA ALA A 359 13.61 10.80 11.24
C ALA A 359 14.35 9.47 11.37
N ILE A 360 13.68 8.36 11.06
CA ILE A 360 14.23 7.00 11.16
C ILE A 360 15.11 6.73 9.93
N LEU A 361 16.22 7.43 9.90
CA LEU A 361 17.22 7.40 8.85
C LEU A 361 18.55 6.97 9.44
N CYS A 362 19.43 6.40 8.62
CA CYS A 362 20.75 5.98 9.02
C CYS A 362 21.78 6.37 7.96
N SER A 363 22.82 7.08 8.36
CA SER A 363 24.00 7.27 7.52
C SER A 363 24.81 5.98 7.46
N GLN A 364 25.71 5.87 6.47
CA GLN A 364 26.45 4.66 6.21
C GLN A 364 27.51 4.33 7.27
N SER A 365 27.89 3.06 7.34
CA SER A 365 28.85 2.52 8.30
C SER A 365 30.30 3.00 8.09
N ASP A 366 30.62 3.53 6.94
CA ASP A 366 31.94 3.98 6.60
C ASP A 366 32.03 5.51 6.72
N SER A 367 32.80 5.98 7.66
CA SER A 367 32.97 7.42 7.92
C SER A 367 33.45 8.22 6.69
N ASN A 368 34.12 7.57 5.74
CA ASN A 368 34.56 8.22 4.51
C ASN A 368 33.43 8.36 3.46
N LYS A 369 32.29 7.69 3.66
CA LYS A 369 31.12 7.70 2.77
C LYS A 369 29.97 8.55 3.27
N VAL A 370 30.12 9.24 4.39
CA VAL A 370 29.14 10.24 4.88
C VAL A 370 28.98 11.42 3.91
N GLN A 371 29.80 11.49 2.86
CA GLN A 371 29.56 12.37 1.70
C GLN A 371 28.42 11.91 0.79
N ALA A 372 27.53 11.14 1.32
CA ALA A 372 26.36 10.56 0.68
C ALA A 372 25.37 11.55 0.05
N TRP A 373 25.51 12.81 0.33
CA TRP A 373 24.77 13.89 -0.32
C TRP A 373 25.28 14.28 -1.71
N LYS A 374 26.44 13.78 -2.11
CA LYS A 374 26.96 14.00 -3.46
C LYS A 374 26.46 12.86 -4.33
N LEU A 375 25.35 13.10 -4.94
CA LEU A 375 24.94 12.29 -6.06
C LEU A 375 25.93 12.53 -7.19
N SER A 376 26.70 11.51 -7.51
CA SER A 376 27.73 11.56 -8.55
C SER A 376 27.13 11.38 -9.95
N GLY A 377 26.01 12.04 -10.24
CA GLY A 377 25.32 11.97 -11.53
C GLY A 377 23.85 11.62 -11.41
N PRO A 378 23.13 11.55 -12.52
CA PRO A 378 21.67 11.48 -12.54
C PRO A 378 21.10 10.23 -11.86
N MET A 379 21.90 9.20 -11.65
CA MET A 379 21.51 7.99 -10.94
C MET A 379 22.77 7.29 -10.48
N SER A 380 23.23 7.62 -9.29
CA SER A 380 24.32 6.87 -8.70
C SER A 380 23.94 5.39 -8.57
N ALA A 381 24.81 4.52 -9.04
CA ALA A 381 24.67 3.08 -8.90
C ALA A 381 25.06 2.56 -7.51
N GLU A 382 25.53 3.46 -6.64
CA GLU A 382 26.08 3.09 -5.35
C GLU A 382 25.01 3.21 -4.26
N PHE A 383 24.74 2.10 -3.58
CA PHE A 383 23.82 2.07 -2.42
C PHE A 383 24.21 3.11 -1.34
N TYR A 384 25.48 3.46 -1.28
CA TYR A 384 26.02 4.36 -0.26
C TYR A 384 25.92 5.85 -0.59
N ASP A 385 25.31 6.24 -1.68
CA ASP A 385 25.25 7.64 -2.12
C ASP A 385 24.15 8.48 -1.46
N CYS A 386 23.42 7.93 -0.51
CA CYS A 386 22.52 8.66 0.35
C CYS A 386 22.21 7.87 1.63
N TRP A 387 21.34 8.39 2.50
CA TRP A 387 21.01 7.71 3.74
C TRP A 387 20.01 6.57 3.51
N SER A 388 20.15 5.53 4.30
CA SER A 388 19.19 4.46 4.33
C SER A 388 17.98 4.84 5.17
N VAL A 389 16.81 4.42 4.69
CA VAL A 389 15.56 4.46 5.45
C VAL A 389 15.52 3.21 6.31
N ILE A 390 15.49 3.38 7.63
CA ILE A 390 15.44 2.26 8.58
C ILE A 390 14.11 2.19 9.34
N LYS A 391 13.05 2.70 8.73
CA LYS A 391 11.73 2.82 9.32
C LYS A 391 11.12 1.47 9.68
N PHE A 392 11.02 0.56 8.71
CA PHE A 392 10.57 -0.81 8.97
C PHE A 392 11.72 -1.67 9.47
N THR A 393 11.47 -2.49 10.47
CA THR A 393 12.46 -3.39 11.06
C THR A 393 11.81 -4.63 11.66
N GLY A 394 12.46 -5.79 11.56
CA GLY A 394 12.05 -7.02 12.25
C GLY A 394 12.45 -7.08 13.74
N VAL A 395 13.11 -6.04 14.25
CA VAL A 395 13.49 -5.95 15.67
C VAL A 395 12.25 -5.72 16.53
N TYR A 396 12.16 -6.39 17.68
CA TYR A 396 11.10 -6.18 18.66
C TYR A 396 11.44 -5.04 19.62
N SER A 397 10.47 -4.21 19.94
CA SER A 397 10.63 -3.08 20.86
C SER A 397 10.98 -3.50 22.30
N THR A 398 10.67 -4.75 22.64
CA THR A 398 10.99 -5.36 23.94
C THR A 398 12.35 -6.05 23.97
N ALA A 399 13.09 -6.07 22.87
CA ALA A 399 14.40 -6.71 22.78
C ALA A 399 15.43 -6.03 23.67
N ASP A 400 16.35 -6.82 24.22
CA ASP A 400 17.46 -6.28 25.04
C ASP A 400 18.48 -5.55 24.17
N HIS A 401 18.67 -6.02 22.94
CA HIS A 401 19.50 -5.37 21.93
C HIS A 401 18.96 -5.72 20.53
N PRO A 402 18.96 -4.78 19.58
CA PRO A 402 18.46 -5.04 18.21
C PRO A 402 19.05 -6.28 17.55
N ALA A 403 20.31 -6.60 17.85
CA ALA A 403 21.03 -7.73 17.28
C ALA A 403 20.51 -9.12 17.67
N LYS A 404 19.67 -9.22 18.69
CA LYS A 404 19.33 -10.53 19.29
C LYS A 404 17.92 -11.00 19.01
N ASN A 405 17.09 -10.18 18.40
CA ASN A 405 15.71 -10.55 18.18
C ASN A 405 15.38 -10.50 16.68
N VAL A 406 15.10 -11.64 16.12
CA VAL A 406 14.76 -11.84 14.70
C VAL A 406 13.32 -12.31 14.50
N GLY A 407 12.48 -12.19 15.57
CA GLY A 407 11.09 -12.63 15.48
C GLY A 407 10.93 -14.16 15.47
N SER A 408 9.86 -14.63 14.84
CA SER A 408 9.52 -16.05 14.73
C SER A 408 10.41 -16.81 13.75
N ASP A 409 11.03 -16.12 12.77
CA ASP A 409 11.98 -16.67 11.81
C ASP A 409 13.14 -15.70 11.56
N ALA A 410 14.33 -16.25 11.27
CA ALA A 410 15.53 -15.46 11.04
C ALA A 410 15.51 -14.64 9.74
N SER A 411 14.75 -15.08 8.73
CA SER A 411 14.68 -14.46 7.41
C SER A 411 13.38 -13.69 7.18
N TRP A 412 12.29 -14.13 7.80
CA TRP A 412 10.95 -13.61 7.59
C TRP A 412 10.50 -12.80 8.80
N PRO A 413 10.40 -11.47 8.68
CA PRO A 413 9.97 -10.60 9.79
C PRO A 413 8.50 -10.79 10.15
N ASP A 414 8.18 -10.59 11.42
CA ASP A 414 6.81 -10.56 11.95
C ASP A 414 6.16 -9.17 11.87
N THR A 415 6.85 -8.19 11.30
CA THR A 415 6.40 -6.80 11.26
C THR A 415 5.17 -6.65 10.39
N ASP A 416 4.01 -6.43 10.98
CA ASP A 416 2.79 -6.11 10.26
C ASP A 416 2.90 -4.78 9.52
N ILE A 417 2.16 -4.64 8.42
CA ILE A 417 2.15 -3.43 7.63
C ILE A 417 0.93 -2.58 7.99
N PRO A 418 1.10 -1.41 8.63
CA PRO A 418 -0.01 -0.53 8.95
C PRO A 418 -0.49 0.22 7.71
N LEU A 419 -1.35 -0.43 6.91
CA LEU A 419 -1.84 0.11 5.64
C LEU A 419 -2.78 1.30 5.82
N MET A 420 -3.50 1.34 6.94
CA MET A 420 -4.35 2.47 7.33
C MET A 420 -4.17 2.72 8.83
N ARG A 421 -3.83 3.95 9.23
CA ARG A 421 -3.59 4.30 10.62
C ARG A 421 -4.20 5.64 11.01
N LEU A 422 -4.50 5.81 12.29
CA LEU A 422 -5.24 6.97 12.83
C LEU A 422 -4.56 8.32 12.51
N ALA A 423 -3.23 8.36 12.46
CA ALA A 423 -2.51 9.58 12.09
C ALA A 423 -2.95 10.13 10.73
N GLU A 424 -3.37 9.27 9.80
CA GLU A 424 -3.89 9.71 8.51
C GLU A 424 -5.20 10.49 8.65
N ALA A 425 -6.10 10.08 9.55
CA ALA A 425 -7.34 10.83 9.79
C ALA A 425 -7.04 12.26 10.26
N TYR A 426 -6.08 12.44 11.16
CA TYR A 426 -5.65 13.78 11.60
C TYR A 426 -4.99 14.59 10.49
N MET A 427 -4.17 13.96 9.64
CA MET A 427 -3.54 14.64 8.51
C MET A 427 -4.55 15.03 7.43
N ILE A 428 -5.56 14.18 7.16
CA ILE A 428 -6.68 14.52 6.25
C ILE A 428 -7.48 15.71 6.81
N GLU A 429 -7.84 15.70 8.08
CA GLU A 429 -8.53 16.81 8.73
C GLU A 429 -7.72 18.11 8.62
N ALA A 430 -6.42 18.05 8.92
CA ALA A 430 -5.55 19.23 8.84
C ALA A 430 -5.45 19.77 7.40
N GLU A 431 -5.26 18.91 6.40
CA GLU A 431 -5.21 19.36 5.00
C GLU A 431 -6.57 19.92 4.54
N ALA A 432 -7.67 19.25 4.86
CA ALA A 432 -9.01 19.72 4.51
C ALA A 432 -9.31 21.11 5.12
N LEU A 433 -8.95 21.33 6.38
CA LEU A 433 -9.05 22.64 7.03
C LEU A 433 -8.16 23.69 6.34
N PHE A 434 -6.92 23.36 6.02
CA PHE A 434 -6.01 24.26 5.32
C PHE A 434 -6.58 24.70 3.97
N ARG A 435 -7.08 23.75 3.17
CA ARG A 435 -7.65 24.03 1.84
C ARG A 435 -8.96 24.83 1.90
N GLN A 436 -9.67 24.79 3.03
CA GLN A 436 -10.82 25.64 3.33
C GLN A 436 -10.42 27.05 3.88
N GLY A 437 -9.12 27.35 3.97
CA GLY A 437 -8.63 28.62 4.53
C GLY A 437 -8.59 28.69 6.06
N LYS A 438 -8.90 27.60 6.76
CA LYS A 438 -8.84 27.47 8.23
C LYS A 438 -7.42 27.10 8.69
N THR A 439 -6.42 27.87 8.25
CA THR A 439 -4.99 27.56 8.41
C THR A 439 -4.56 27.44 9.89
N ALA A 440 -5.14 28.26 10.78
CA ALA A 440 -4.81 28.19 12.20
C ALA A 440 -5.23 26.87 12.85
N ASP A 441 -6.41 26.36 12.50
CA ASP A 441 -6.91 25.08 13.01
C ASP A 441 -6.08 23.91 12.46
N ALA A 442 -5.74 23.96 11.17
CA ALA A 442 -4.85 23.00 10.53
C ALA A 442 -3.48 22.96 11.23
N LEU A 443 -2.86 24.11 11.46
CA LEU A 443 -1.57 24.22 12.15
C LEU A 443 -1.64 23.69 13.59
N ASN A 444 -2.78 23.92 14.26
CA ASN A 444 -3.01 23.40 15.62
C ASN A 444 -2.99 21.85 15.63
N ILE A 445 -3.67 21.18 14.69
CA ILE A 445 -3.65 19.71 14.57
C ILE A 445 -2.23 19.23 14.28
N ILE A 446 -1.56 19.80 13.29
CA ILE A 446 -0.19 19.43 12.95
C ILE A 446 0.73 19.52 14.16
N ASN A 447 0.71 20.64 14.89
CA ASN A 447 1.63 20.86 16.01
C ASN A 447 1.28 20.04 17.25
N ASN A 448 0.00 20.03 17.65
CA ASN A 448 -0.40 19.49 18.95
C ASN A 448 -0.78 18.01 18.91
N VAL A 449 -0.93 17.43 17.72
CA VAL A 449 -1.20 16.00 17.54
C VAL A 449 -0.01 15.31 16.87
N ILE A 450 0.26 15.61 15.61
CA ILE A 450 1.23 14.90 14.79
C ILE A 450 2.66 15.17 15.26
N ARG A 451 3.06 16.43 15.32
CA ARG A 451 4.45 16.80 15.68
C ARG A 451 4.73 16.57 17.17
N LYS A 452 3.73 16.79 18.02
CA LYS A 452 3.85 16.50 19.45
C LYS A 452 4.11 15.00 19.72
N ARG A 453 3.38 14.11 19.05
CA ARG A 453 3.60 12.66 19.15
C ARG A 453 5.02 12.27 18.73
N ALA A 454 5.57 12.94 17.72
CA ALA A 454 6.89 12.72 17.16
C ALA A 454 8.01 13.49 17.90
N ASN A 455 7.75 14.15 19.02
CA ASN A 455 8.68 15.04 19.70
C ASN A 455 9.33 16.10 18.79
N ALA A 456 8.67 16.44 17.67
CA ALA A 456 9.17 17.39 16.69
C ALA A 456 8.87 18.83 17.07
N THR A 457 9.81 19.74 16.76
CA THR A 457 9.63 21.19 17.00
C THR A 457 8.38 21.70 16.30
N PRO A 458 7.47 22.40 16.99
CA PRO A 458 6.28 22.98 16.38
C PRO A 458 6.59 23.90 15.20
N LEU A 459 5.78 23.84 14.16
CA LEU A 459 5.84 24.76 13.02
C LEU A 459 5.35 26.15 13.44
N THR A 460 6.00 27.20 12.94
CA THR A 460 5.58 28.60 13.18
C THR A 460 4.56 29.09 12.15
N LYS A 461 4.49 28.43 11.00
CA LYS A 461 3.53 28.72 9.92
C LYS A 461 3.19 27.45 9.18
N LEU A 462 2.08 27.44 8.50
CA LEU A 462 1.66 26.38 7.58
C LEU A 462 1.38 27.00 6.21
N ASP A 463 2.12 26.56 5.21
CA ASP A 463 1.86 26.81 3.80
C ASP A 463 1.77 25.47 3.07
N GLU A 464 1.42 25.49 1.78
CA GLU A 464 1.20 24.29 1.00
C GLU A 464 2.44 23.40 0.92
N THR A 465 3.63 24.01 0.78
CA THR A 465 4.90 23.26 0.75
C THR A 465 5.18 22.59 2.09
N THR A 466 5.01 23.34 3.18
CA THR A 466 5.21 22.82 4.53
C THR A 466 4.25 21.67 4.84
N LEU A 467 3.00 21.76 4.40
CA LEU A 467 1.99 20.72 4.58
C LEU A 467 2.31 19.48 3.75
N CYS A 468 2.70 19.64 2.47
CA CYS A 468 3.14 18.55 1.60
C CYS A 468 4.39 17.82 2.17
N ASP A 469 5.32 18.56 2.77
CA ASP A 469 6.47 18.00 3.45
C ASP A 469 6.10 17.31 4.77
N GLU A 470 5.06 17.78 5.47
CA GLU A 470 4.59 17.13 6.69
C GLU A 470 3.94 15.78 6.41
N TRP A 471 3.20 15.65 5.30
CA TRP A 471 2.74 14.36 4.78
C TRP A 471 3.90 13.40 4.54
N CYS A 472 4.98 13.87 3.90
CA CYS A 472 6.18 13.06 3.68
C CYS A 472 6.80 12.65 5.01
N ARG A 473 7.03 13.58 5.96
CA ARG A 473 7.63 13.24 7.27
C ARG A 473 6.83 12.18 8.02
N GLU A 474 5.51 12.25 7.95
CA GLU A 474 4.65 11.29 8.66
C GLU A 474 4.58 9.94 7.95
N PHE A 475 4.52 9.91 6.61
CA PHE A 475 4.19 8.71 5.85
C PHE A 475 5.26 8.23 4.87
N PHE A 476 6.49 8.76 4.92
CA PHE A 476 7.53 8.32 3.98
C PHE A 476 7.69 6.80 3.99
N THR A 477 7.88 6.24 2.81
CA THR A 477 7.99 4.79 2.58
C THR A 477 6.80 3.94 3.09
N GLU A 478 5.61 4.53 3.15
CA GLU A 478 4.37 3.78 3.40
C GLU A 478 3.53 3.59 2.10
N GLY A 479 4.13 3.78 0.92
CA GLY A 479 3.50 3.48 -0.37
C GLY A 479 2.44 4.49 -0.80
N ARG A 480 2.65 5.80 -0.59
CA ARG A 480 1.65 6.83 -0.89
C ARG A 480 2.16 8.12 -1.53
N ARG A 481 3.47 8.34 -1.59
CA ARG A 481 4.04 9.66 -1.92
C ARG A 481 3.58 10.20 -3.27
N ARG A 482 3.47 9.36 -4.30
CA ARG A 482 2.94 9.74 -5.62
C ARG A 482 1.53 10.35 -5.51
N THR A 483 0.62 9.72 -4.78
CA THR A 483 -0.76 10.20 -4.55
C THR A 483 -0.75 11.59 -3.91
N ASP A 484 0.09 11.82 -2.91
CA ASP A 484 0.24 13.11 -2.25
C ASP A 484 0.79 14.17 -3.21
N LEU A 485 1.86 13.87 -3.97
CA LEU A 485 2.44 14.81 -4.93
C LEU A 485 1.45 15.21 -6.04
N ILE A 486 0.62 14.27 -6.52
CA ILE A 486 -0.45 14.57 -7.50
C ILE A 486 -1.47 15.54 -6.89
N ARG A 487 -1.94 15.27 -5.69
CA ARG A 487 -2.92 16.13 -4.99
C ARG A 487 -2.40 17.54 -4.72
N PHE A 488 -1.10 17.67 -4.46
CA PHE A 488 -0.44 18.96 -4.29
C PHE A 488 -0.01 19.61 -5.62
N ASN A 489 -0.41 19.05 -6.77
CA ASN A 489 -0.01 19.53 -8.10
C ASN A 489 1.51 19.64 -8.26
N ARG A 490 2.24 18.60 -7.84
CA ARG A 490 3.71 18.54 -7.85
C ARG A 490 4.26 17.34 -8.57
N PHE A 491 3.41 16.57 -9.24
CA PHE A 491 3.84 15.34 -9.90
C PHE A 491 3.95 15.50 -11.42
N ALA A 492 2.85 15.71 -12.13
CA ALA A 492 2.85 15.91 -13.59
C ALA A 492 1.72 16.85 -14.01
N GLY A 493 1.81 17.36 -15.25
CA GLY A 493 0.83 18.26 -15.86
C GLY A 493 1.11 19.75 -15.64
N PRO A 494 0.30 20.63 -16.25
CA PRO A 494 0.52 22.08 -16.24
C PRO A 494 0.55 22.72 -14.84
N GLN A 495 -0.19 22.19 -13.89
CA GLN A 495 -0.20 22.70 -12.53
C GLN A 495 1.10 22.35 -11.79
N ALA A 496 1.66 21.17 -12.04
CA ALA A 496 2.95 20.79 -11.50
C ALA A 496 4.07 21.66 -12.09
N ASP A 497 3.97 22.00 -13.36
CA ASP A 497 4.89 22.93 -14.03
C ASP A 497 4.83 24.33 -13.41
N ALA A 498 3.65 24.83 -13.12
CA ALA A 498 3.48 26.12 -12.45
C ALA A 498 4.11 26.13 -11.03
N ASN A 499 4.11 25.00 -10.33
CA ASN A 499 4.75 24.86 -9.02
C ASN A 499 6.28 24.65 -9.11
N ALA A 500 6.81 24.41 -10.30
CA ALA A 500 8.24 24.20 -10.55
C ALA A 500 8.89 23.17 -9.60
N TYR A 501 8.15 22.11 -9.24
CA TYR A 501 8.59 21.09 -8.30
C TYR A 501 9.35 19.99 -9.03
N SER A 502 10.58 19.72 -8.62
CA SER A 502 11.44 18.73 -9.25
C SER A 502 12.31 18.02 -8.21
N TRP A 503 12.70 16.79 -8.53
CA TRP A 503 13.63 15.99 -7.76
C TRP A 503 14.57 15.22 -8.69
N GLU A 504 15.70 14.75 -8.16
CA GLU A 504 16.60 13.93 -8.95
C GLU A 504 15.97 12.60 -9.35
N GLY A 505 16.25 12.17 -10.57
CA GLY A 505 15.67 10.96 -11.16
C GLY A 505 14.38 11.20 -11.93
N ARG A 506 13.68 12.31 -11.72
CA ARG A 506 12.49 12.65 -12.49
C ARG A 506 12.83 12.73 -13.98
N ALA A 507 12.18 11.89 -14.81
CA ALA A 507 12.46 11.79 -16.24
C ALA A 507 13.94 11.55 -16.60
N GLY A 508 14.69 10.87 -15.73
CA GLY A 508 16.12 10.62 -15.95
C GLY A 508 17.02 11.84 -15.79
N VAL A 509 16.54 12.89 -15.14
CA VAL A 509 17.25 14.18 -15.01
C VAL A 509 18.16 14.20 -13.77
N ALA A 510 19.34 14.80 -13.90
CA ALA A 510 20.25 15.00 -12.79
C ALA A 510 19.81 16.15 -11.84
N THR A 511 20.21 16.07 -10.56
CA THR A 511 19.91 17.06 -9.51
C THR A 511 20.23 18.50 -9.89
N ASN A 512 21.20 18.74 -10.73
CA ASN A 512 21.61 20.08 -11.17
C ASN A 512 20.81 20.59 -12.37
N THR A 513 19.86 19.81 -12.87
CA THR A 513 19.02 20.21 -13.98
C THR A 513 17.83 21.00 -13.44
N PRO A 514 17.48 22.12 -14.06
CA PRO A 514 16.25 22.83 -13.73
C PRO A 514 15.05 21.92 -13.89
N TYR A 515 13.95 22.33 -13.27
CA TYR A 515 12.66 21.68 -13.40
C TYR A 515 12.35 21.13 -14.82
N VAL A 516 11.78 19.93 -14.86
CA VAL A 516 11.39 19.25 -16.11
C VAL A 516 9.88 19.12 -16.18
N THR A 517 9.30 19.65 -17.26
CA THR A 517 7.88 19.50 -17.58
C THR A 517 7.53 18.05 -17.89
N MET A 518 6.54 17.51 -17.19
CA MET A 518 6.01 16.17 -17.40
C MET A 518 4.56 16.25 -17.90
N PRO A 519 4.21 15.57 -19.01
CA PRO A 519 2.83 15.46 -19.45
C PRO A 519 1.89 14.92 -18.38
N GLU A 520 0.65 15.41 -18.35
CA GLU A 520 -0.35 15.04 -17.36
C GLU A 520 -0.64 13.53 -17.31
N LYS A 521 -0.51 12.81 -18.42
CA LYS A 521 -0.73 11.36 -18.48
C LYS A 521 0.12 10.57 -17.46
N TRP A 522 1.24 11.12 -17.02
CA TRP A 522 2.08 10.49 -15.99
C TRP A 522 1.48 10.53 -14.58
N ASN A 523 0.34 11.21 -14.38
CA ASN A 523 -0.41 11.15 -13.11
C ASN A 523 -1.13 9.82 -12.90
N TRP A 524 -1.18 8.93 -13.89
CA TRP A 524 -1.77 7.58 -13.78
C TRP A 524 -0.96 6.57 -14.58
N TYR A 525 -1.23 5.31 -14.33
CA TYR A 525 -0.65 4.18 -15.04
C TYR A 525 -1.57 3.72 -16.18
N PRO A 526 -0.99 3.15 -17.26
CA PRO A 526 -1.78 2.56 -18.34
C PRO A 526 -2.47 1.27 -17.90
N ILE A 527 -3.59 0.97 -18.53
CA ILE A 527 -4.15 -0.38 -18.50
C ILE A 527 -3.20 -1.32 -19.27
N PRO A 528 -2.93 -2.54 -18.77
CA PRO A 528 -2.12 -3.51 -19.49
C PRO A 528 -2.60 -3.75 -20.91
N ASN A 529 -1.66 -3.81 -21.86
CA ASN A 529 -2.00 -3.97 -23.28
C ASN A 529 -2.76 -5.28 -23.56
N ASP A 530 -2.45 -6.35 -22.84
CA ASP A 530 -3.13 -7.64 -22.97
C ASP A 530 -4.60 -7.55 -22.54
N ASP A 531 -4.88 -6.78 -21.48
CA ASP A 531 -6.26 -6.58 -20.99
C ASP A 531 -7.06 -5.70 -21.96
N LYS A 532 -6.47 -4.64 -22.52
CA LYS A 532 -7.09 -3.83 -23.59
C LYS A 532 -7.45 -4.68 -24.80
N ALA A 533 -6.54 -5.58 -25.20
CA ALA A 533 -6.74 -6.44 -26.36
C ALA A 533 -7.83 -7.51 -26.14
N SER A 534 -7.98 -7.99 -24.90
CA SER A 534 -8.91 -9.07 -24.55
C SER A 534 -10.31 -8.59 -24.17
N ASN A 535 -10.47 -7.30 -23.82
CA ASN A 535 -11.75 -6.74 -23.37
C ASN A 535 -12.17 -5.52 -24.21
N GLU A 536 -13.04 -5.73 -25.20
CA GLU A 536 -13.53 -4.68 -26.08
C GLU A 536 -14.27 -3.53 -25.37
N ASN A 537 -14.72 -3.74 -24.12
CA ASN A 537 -15.38 -2.69 -23.34
C ASN A 537 -14.43 -1.54 -22.98
N TYR A 538 -13.11 -1.77 -22.98
CA TYR A 538 -12.12 -0.70 -22.84
C TYR A 538 -12.32 0.41 -23.90
N TYR A 539 -12.55 0.03 -25.16
CA TYR A 539 -12.71 0.98 -26.26
C TYR A 539 -14.06 1.74 -26.27
N LYS A 540 -14.93 1.48 -25.30
CA LYS A 540 -16.14 2.27 -25.04
C LYS A 540 -15.90 3.48 -24.14
N THR A 541 -14.71 3.59 -23.56
CA THR A 541 -14.27 4.70 -22.71
C THR A 541 -13.44 5.72 -23.51
N ASN A 542 -13.04 6.82 -22.87
CA ASN A 542 -12.10 7.78 -23.44
C ASN A 542 -10.64 7.29 -23.39
N GLY A 543 -10.41 6.05 -22.95
CA GLY A 543 -9.10 5.43 -22.82
C GLY A 543 -8.24 6.03 -21.71
N ASP A 544 -7.07 5.45 -21.52
CA ASP A 544 -6.11 5.86 -20.51
C ASP A 544 -5.09 6.91 -20.98
N GLY A 545 -5.10 7.26 -22.27
CA GLY A 545 -4.17 8.24 -22.84
C GLY A 545 -2.81 7.65 -23.26
N TYR A 546 -2.69 6.33 -23.29
CA TYR A 546 -1.49 5.59 -23.71
C TYR A 546 -1.69 4.80 -25.00
N ASP A 547 -2.79 4.99 -25.70
CA ASP A 547 -3.18 4.23 -26.90
C ASP A 547 -2.58 4.76 -28.21
N SER A 548 -1.62 5.68 -28.17
CA SER A 548 -0.98 6.29 -29.35
C SER A 548 0.44 5.81 -29.56
#